data_973dc14e1585ad1cdd90be9e8322d7ef
#
_entry.id   973dc14e1585ad1cdd90be9e8322d7ef
#
_cell.length_a   1.000
_cell.length_b   1.000
_cell.length_c   1.000
_cell.angle_alpha   90.00
_cell.angle_beta   90.00
_cell.angle_gamma   90.00
#
_symmetry.space_group_name_H-M   'P 1'
#
loop_
_entity.id
_entity.type
_entity.pdbx_description
1 polymer ?
#
loop_
_entity_poly.entity_id
_entity_poly.type
_entity_poly.pdbx_seq_one_letter_code
_entity_poly.pdbx_strand_id
1 'polypeptide(L)'
;GETGCGKTTQLPQFILDDAIARDEGALTSIICTQPRRISATSVASRVAQERGEAIGTTIGYKIRLESKTSQSTRVLFVTTGVLLRRLTEDPLLNGVSHVVVDEVHERSLDSDFLLVLLRDVLPHRPSLRVVLMSATLNASAFSAYFKGAAVAQIPGFTFPVQEHYLEDILQVTSYVPSGEYLKRGSDRAGASERTVGEYFPPDASSEMKFLEDLSQRGYTV
;
A
#
# COMPACT_ATOMS: atom_id res chain seq x y z
N GLY A 1 -5.05 -6.28 -10.41
CA GLY A 1 -6.30 -5.48 -10.52
C GLY A 1 -6.05 -4.03 -10.15
N GLU A 2 -6.84 -3.12 -10.69
CA GLU A 2 -6.67 -1.67 -10.51
C GLU A 2 -6.84 -1.21 -9.05
N THR A 3 -6.31 -0.03 -8.72
CA THR A 3 -6.48 0.57 -7.39
C THR A 3 -7.96 0.84 -7.14
N GLY A 4 -8.43 0.60 -5.91
CA GLY A 4 -9.83 0.81 -5.53
C GLY A 4 -10.82 -0.30 -5.90
N CYS A 5 -10.41 -1.36 -6.61
CA CYS A 5 -11.30 -2.49 -6.94
C CYS A 5 -11.59 -3.45 -5.75
N GLY A 6 -11.17 -3.10 -4.53
CA GLY A 6 -11.48 -3.87 -3.33
C GLY A 6 -10.56 -5.06 -3.03
N LYS A 7 -9.48 -5.27 -3.76
CA LYS A 7 -8.55 -6.42 -3.52
C LYS A 7 -8.18 -6.59 -2.06
N THR A 8 -7.68 -5.54 -1.46
CA THR A 8 -7.15 -5.52 -0.10
C THR A 8 -8.19 -5.87 0.95
N THR A 9 -9.43 -5.39 0.78
CA THR A 9 -10.51 -5.64 1.73
C THR A 9 -11.25 -6.95 1.45
N GLN A 10 -11.49 -7.30 0.19
CA GLN A 10 -12.37 -8.40 -0.16
C GLN A 10 -11.67 -9.76 -0.25
N LEU A 11 -10.47 -9.81 -0.83
CA LEU A 11 -9.80 -11.09 -1.05
C LEU A 11 -9.57 -11.89 0.24
N PRO A 12 -9.08 -11.30 1.35
CA PRO A 12 -8.91 -12.04 2.59
C PRO A 12 -10.24 -12.56 3.16
N GLN A 13 -11.33 -11.80 2.96
CA GLN A 13 -12.67 -12.22 3.39
C GLN A 13 -13.15 -13.41 2.56
N PHE A 14 -13.01 -13.36 1.23
CA PHE A 14 -13.43 -14.48 0.36
C PHE A 14 -12.65 -15.77 0.66
N ILE A 15 -11.33 -15.66 0.95
CA ILE A 15 -10.54 -16.83 1.35
C ILE A 15 -11.08 -17.41 2.68
N LEU A 16 -11.40 -16.55 3.64
CA LEU A 16 -11.93 -16.99 4.93
C LEU A 16 -13.34 -17.58 4.77
N ASP A 17 -14.21 -16.95 4.01
CA ASP A 17 -15.60 -17.37 3.83
C ASP A 17 -15.68 -18.70 3.05
N ASP A 18 -14.81 -18.89 2.04
CA ASP A 18 -14.66 -20.16 1.35
C ASP A 18 -14.16 -21.27 2.28
N ALA A 19 -13.20 -20.95 3.16
CA ALA A 19 -12.72 -21.91 4.16
C ALA A 19 -13.82 -22.26 5.20
N ILE A 20 -14.64 -21.29 5.61
CA ILE A 20 -15.78 -21.52 6.50
C ILE A 20 -16.81 -22.43 5.81
N ALA A 21 -17.11 -22.19 4.53
CA ALA A 21 -18.04 -23.01 3.76
C ALA A 21 -17.58 -24.47 3.59
N ARG A 22 -16.27 -24.72 3.74
CA ARG A 22 -15.67 -26.06 3.72
C ARG A 22 -15.41 -26.66 5.11
N ASP A 23 -15.94 -26.05 6.16
CA ASP A 23 -15.68 -26.44 7.56
C ASP A 23 -14.18 -26.33 8.00
N GLU A 24 -13.37 -25.58 7.25
CA GLU A 24 -11.95 -25.37 7.49
C GLU A 24 -11.63 -24.02 8.16
N GLY A 25 -12.64 -23.22 8.46
CA GLY A 25 -12.46 -21.86 8.97
C GLY A 25 -11.64 -21.79 10.26
N ALA A 26 -11.80 -22.77 11.17
CA ALA A 26 -11.03 -22.83 12.42
C ALA A 26 -9.53 -23.12 12.19
N LEU A 27 -9.19 -23.81 11.11
CA LEU A 27 -7.81 -24.15 10.73
C LEU A 27 -7.17 -23.09 9.84
N THR A 28 -7.96 -22.14 9.36
CA THR A 28 -7.49 -21.09 8.47
C THR A 28 -6.86 -19.94 9.26
N SER A 29 -5.65 -19.56 8.85
CA SER A 29 -4.92 -18.41 9.37
C SER A 29 -4.31 -17.65 8.20
N ILE A 30 -4.78 -16.44 7.97
CA ILE A 30 -4.43 -15.57 6.84
C ILE A 30 -3.62 -14.39 7.36
N ILE A 31 -2.43 -14.17 6.82
CA ILE A 31 -1.64 -12.98 7.10
C ILE A 31 -1.63 -12.10 5.85
N CYS A 32 -2.06 -10.85 6.00
CA CYS A 32 -2.05 -9.85 4.93
C CYS A 32 -1.02 -8.78 5.25
N THR A 33 0.00 -8.60 4.40
CA THR A 33 0.97 -7.53 4.59
C THR A 33 0.51 -6.23 3.97
N GLN A 34 0.85 -5.14 4.64
CA GLN A 34 0.67 -3.78 4.17
C GLN A 34 1.98 -3.00 4.29
N PRO A 35 2.32 -2.14 3.34
CA PRO A 35 3.59 -1.39 3.39
C PRO A 35 3.62 -0.37 4.54
N ARG A 36 2.47 0.17 4.91
CA ARG A 36 2.36 1.25 5.90
C ARG A 36 1.55 0.84 7.13
N ARG A 37 1.94 1.36 8.30
CA ARG A 37 1.23 1.10 9.56
C ARG A 37 -0.24 1.53 9.51
N ILE A 38 -0.50 2.74 8.99
CA ILE A 38 -1.86 3.28 8.85
C ILE A 38 -2.70 2.40 7.93
N SER A 39 -2.13 1.92 6.81
CA SER A 39 -2.85 1.01 5.91
C SER A 39 -3.24 -0.29 6.61
N ALA A 40 -2.34 -0.91 7.36
CA ALA A 40 -2.62 -2.15 8.08
C ALA A 40 -3.77 -1.99 9.10
N THR A 41 -3.76 -0.91 9.89
CA THR A 41 -4.80 -0.66 10.90
C THR A 41 -6.14 -0.26 10.28
N SER A 42 -6.10 0.61 9.25
CA SER A 42 -7.33 1.10 8.59
C SER A 42 -8.04 0.00 7.81
N VAL A 43 -7.29 -0.82 7.06
CA VAL A 43 -7.87 -1.95 6.33
C VAL A 43 -8.45 -2.99 7.29
N ALA A 44 -7.73 -3.35 8.36
CA ALA A 44 -8.25 -4.27 9.36
C ALA A 44 -9.55 -3.76 9.99
N SER A 45 -9.60 -2.47 10.36
CA SER A 45 -10.79 -1.86 10.92
C SER A 45 -11.94 -1.83 9.92
N ARG A 46 -11.67 -1.53 8.66
CA ARG A 46 -12.66 -1.54 7.57
C ARG A 46 -13.23 -2.93 7.34
N VAL A 47 -12.41 -3.95 7.28
CA VAL A 47 -12.84 -5.34 7.09
C VAL A 47 -13.65 -5.83 8.28
N ALA A 48 -13.25 -5.53 9.51
CA ALA A 48 -14.02 -5.85 10.70
C ALA A 48 -15.41 -5.18 10.67
N GLN A 49 -15.47 -3.89 10.27
CA GLN A 49 -16.72 -3.16 10.11
C GLN A 49 -17.63 -3.80 9.05
N GLU A 50 -17.09 -4.20 7.89
CA GLU A 50 -17.84 -4.87 6.82
C GLU A 50 -18.44 -6.20 7.29
N ARG A 51 -17.74 -6.90 8.18
CA ARG A 51 -18.21 -8.14 8.80
C ARG A 51 -19.13 -7.92 10.01
N GLY A 52 -19.36 -6.67 10.44
CA GLY A 52 -20.19 -6.36 11.60
C GLY A 52 -19.60 -6.79 12.94
N GLU A 53 -18.26 -6.89 13.03
CA GLU A 53 -17.57 -7.37 14.23
C GLU A 53 -16.55 -6.35 14.78
N ALA A 54 -16.19 -6.51 16.06
CA ALA A 54 -15.15 -5.69 16.66
C ALA A 54 -13.76 -6.11 16.17
N ILE A 55 -12.88 -5.12 15.95
CA ILE A 55 -11.49 -5.37 15.60
C ILE A 55 -10.77 -6.15 16.72
N GLY A 56 -10.02 -7.19 16.34
CA GLY A 56 -9.34 -8.10 17.26
C GLY A 56 -10.12 -9.39 17.53
N THR A 57 -11.34 -9.57 16.97
CA THR A 57 -12.05 -10.85 16.93
C THR A 57 -11.54 -11.70 15.78
N THR A 58 -12.34 -11.93 14.74
CA THR A 58 -11.91 -12.70 13.56
C THR A 58 -10.87 -11.93 12.72
N ILE A 59 -11.02 -10.61 12.64
CA ILE A 59 -10.12 -9.71 11.95
C ILE A 59 -9.28 -8.94 12.96
N GLY A 60 -7.96 -8.97 12.79
CA GLY A 60 -7.04 -8.27 13.65
C GLY A 60 -5.91 -7.59 12.89
N TYR A 61 -5.10 -6.84 13.61
CA TYR A 61 -3.86 -6.29 13.08
C TYR A 61 -2.70 -6.41 14.08
N LYS A 62 -1.48 -6.43 13.54
CA LYS A 62 -0.25 -6.34 14.34
C LYS A 62 0.75 -5.47 13.59
N ILE A 63 1.10 -4.36 14.21
CA ILE A 63 2.14 -3.44 13.76
C ILE A 63 3.21 -3.29 14.84
N ARG A 64 4.26 -2.55 14.57
CA ARG A 64 5.32 -2.34 15.57
C ARG A 64 4.72 -1.66 16.81
N LEU A 65 4.91 -2.29 17.98
CA LEU A 65 4.47 -1.84 19.31
C LEU A 65 2.95 -1.80 19.55
N GLU A 66 2.15 -2.28 18.61
CA GLU A 66 0.70 -2.28 18.75
C GLU A 66 0.08 -3.51 18.08
N SER A 67 -0.89 -4.13 18.77
CA SER A 67 -1.67 -5.22 18.19
C SER A 67 -3.07 -5.26 18.76
N LYS A 68 -4.04 -5.65 17.91
CA LYS A 68 -5.40 -6.02 18.31
C LYS A 68 -5.70 -7.38 17.70
N THR A 69 -5.58 -8.41 18.52
CA THR A 69 -5.76 -9.81 18.13
C THR A 69 -6.33 -10.61 19.30
N SER A 70 -6.92 -11.75 19.01
CA SER A 70 -7.35 -12.75 19.97
C SER A 70 -7.06 -14.15 19.43
N GLN A 71 -7.40 -15.19 20.19
CA GLN A 71 -7.29 -16.59 19.74
C GLN A 71 -8.24 -16.92 18.58
N SER A 72 -9.31 -16.14 18.42
CA SER A 72 -10.26 -16.27 17.30
C SER A 72 -9.83 -15.54 16.03
N THR A 73 -8.74 -14.77 16.05
CA THR A 73 -8.27 -14.02 14.87
C THR A 73 -7.84 -14.99 13.77
N ARG A 74 -8.45 -14.85 12.59
CA ARG A 74 -8.21 -15.66 11.39
C ARG A 74 -7.58 -14.86 10.27
N VAL A 75 -7.88 -13.57 10.19
CA VAL A 75 -7.24 -12.64 9.24
C VAL A 75 -6.46 -11.61 10.02
N LEU A 76 -5.16 -11.56 9.80
CA LEU A 76 -4.24 -10.69 10.50
C LEU A 76 -3.55 -9.74 9.51
N PHE A 77 -3.86 -8.47 9.60
CA PHE A 77 -3.17 -7.43 8.84
C PHE A 77 -1.90 -7.00 9.57
N VAL A 78 -0.78 -7.04 8.88
CA VAL A 78 0.53 -6.71 9.47
C VAL A 78 1.32 -5.78 8.55
N THR A 79 2.29 -5.05 9.10
CA THR A 79 3.30 -4.43 8.24
C THR A 79 4.31 -5.47 7.76
N THR A 80 4.90 -5.25 6.58
CA THR A 80 5.91 -6.16 5.99
C THR A 80 7.02 -6.51 6.98
N GLY A 81 7.54 -5.52 7.71
CA GLY A 81 8.58 -5.74 8.72
C GLY A 81 8.15 -6.63 9.90
N VAL A 82 6.85 -6.64 10.26
CA VAL A 82 6.33 -7.55 11.30
C VAL A 82 6.33 -9.00 10.81
N LEU A 83 5.98 -9.24 9.55
CA LEU A 83 6.05 -10.59 8.98
C LEU A 83 7.49 -11.05 8.79
N LEU A 84 8.40 -10.19 8.36
CA LEU A 84 9.83 -10.49 8.27
C LEU A 84 10.39 -10.90 9.63
N ARG A 85 10.05 -10.19 10.70
CA ARG A 85 10.44 -10.55 12.05
C ARG A 85 9.87 -11.91 12.47
N ARG A 86 8.60 -12.19 12.15
CA ARG A 86 8.00 -13.49 12.43
C ARG A 86 8.74 -14.63 11.71
N LEU A 87 9.15 -14.44 10.47
CA LEU A 87 9.96 -15.41 9.71
C LEU A 87 11.33 -15.69 10.36
N THR A 88 11.88 -14.74 11.11
CA THR A 88 13.12 -14.97 11.89
C THR A 88 12.87 -15.92 13.06
N GLU A 89 11.70 -15.84 13.71
CA GLU A 89 11.32 -16.65 14.87
C GLU A 89 10.69 -17.99 14.45
N ASP A 90 9.92 -18.00 13.36
CA ASP A 90 9.24 -19.15 12.76
C ASP A 90 9.45 -19.16 11.24
N PRO A 91 10.59 -19.69 10.76
CA PRO A 91 10.95 -19.65 9.33
C PRO A 91 9.97 -20.38 8.42
N LEU A 92 9.21 -21.31 8.94
CA LEU A 92 8.23 -22.09 8.17
C LEU A 92 6.81 -21.56 8.29
N LEU A 93 6.56 -20.49 9.03
CA LEU A 93 5.22 -19.93 9.27
C LEU A 93 4.21 -21.00 9.71
N ASN A 94 4.57 -21.77 10.75
CA ASN A 94 3.72 -22.83 11.24
C ASN A 94 2.35 -22.31 11.68
N GLY A 95 1.28 -23.04 11.35
CA GLY A 95 -0.08 -22.62 11.62
C GLY A 95 -0.64 -21.52 10.69
N VAL A 96 0.16 -20.98 9.76
CA VAL A 96 -0.33 -20.05 8.73
C VAL A 96 -0.74 -20.84 7.50
N SER A 97 -1.95 -20.59 6.99
CA SER A 97 -2.47 -21.22 5.78
C SER A 97 -2.26 -20.34 4.53
N HIS A 98 -2.38 -19.03 4.69
CA HIS A 98 -2.26 -18.08 3.60
C HIS A 98 -1.40 -16.88 3.97
N VAL A 99 -0.56 -16.45 3.05
CA VAL A 99 0.14 -15.15 3.10
C VAL A 99 -0.30 -14.34 1.89
N VAL A 100 -0.90 -13.20 2.14
CA VAL A 100 -1.27 -12.23 1.12
C VAL A 100 -0.31 -11.06 1.19
N VAL A 101 0.48 -10.86 0.15
CA VAL A 101 1.42 -9.72 0.05
C VAL A 101 0.78 -8.67 -0.83
N ASP A 102 0.39 -7.56 -0.20
CA ASP A 102 -0.27 -6.46 -0.92
C ASP A 102 0.75 -5.40 -1.37
N GLU A 103 0.35 -4.63 -2.38
CA GLU A 103 1.09 -3.51 -2.95
C GLU A 103 2.52 -3.89 -3.42
N VAL A 104 2.69 -5.09 -3.99
CA VAL A 104 4.02 -5.58 -4.42
C VAL A 104 4.65 -4.69 -5.51
N HIS A 105 3.88 -3.83 -6.16
CA HIS A 105 4.38 -2.88 -7.16
C HIS A 105 5.15 -1.70 -6.56
N GLU A 106 5.02 -1.41 -5.25
CA GLU A 106 5.82 -0.37 -4.58
C GLU A 106 7.31 -0.73 -4.53
N ARG A 107 7.67 -2.02 -4.72
CA ARG A 107 9.04 -2.51 -4.80
C ARG A 107 9.92 -2.03 -3.63
N SER A 108 9.36 -1.98 -2.43
CA SER A 108 10.16 -1.67 -1.24
C SER A 108 11.15 -2.79 -0.95
N LEU A 109 12.30 -2.44 -0.35
CA LEU A 109 13.33 -3.41 0.04
C LEU A 109 12.75 -4.54 0.90
N ASP A 110 11.94 -4.18 1.91
CA ASP A 110 11.31 -5.15 2.79
C ASP A 110 10.36 -6.09 2.03
N SER A 111 9.58 -5.56 1.08
CA SER A 111 8.67 -6.37 0.27
C SER A 111 9.42 -7.32 -0.66
N ASP A 112 10.44 -6.84 -1.35
CA ASP A 112 11.25 -7.67 -2.24
C ASP A 112 11.99 -8.77 -1.44
N PHE A 113 12.53 -8.44 -0.27
CA PHE A 113 13.16 -9.42 0.60
C PHE A 113 12.16 -10.47 1.13
N LEU A 114 10.95 -10.03 1.51
CA LEU A 114 9.88 -10.95 1.89
C LEU A 114 9.54 -11.94 0.77
N LEU A 115 9.49 -11.49 -0.48
CA LEU A 115 9.22 -12.37 -1.63
C LEU A 115 10.30 -13.43 -1.82
N VAL A 116 11.58 -13.09 -1.58
CA VAL A 116 12.69 -14.06 -1.61
C VAL A 116 12.46 -15.13 -0.56
N LEU A 117 12.21 -14.74 0.70
CA LEU A 117 11.98 -15.67 1.80
C LEU A 117 10.76 -16.57 1.57
N LEU A 118 9.63 -16.00 1.11
CA LEU A 118 8.43 -16.77 0.82
C LEU A 118 8.66 -17.81 -0.30
N ARG A 119 9.40 -17.44 -1.35
CA ARG A 119 9.77 -18.38 -2.41
C ARG A 119 10.57 -19.57 -1.85
N ASP A 120 11.47 -19.30 -0.90
CA ASP A 120 12.31 -20.34 -0.30
C ASP A 120 11.54 -21.20 0.73
N VAL A 121 10.49 -20.66 1.37
CA VAL A 121 9.59 -21.39 2.26
C VAL A 121 8.64 -22.35 1.53
N LEU A 122 8.11 -21.95 0.37
CA LEU A 122 7.08 -22.69 -0.35
C LEU A 122 7.41 -24.18 -0.62
N PRO A 123 8.62 -24.58 -1.01
CA PRO A 123 8.96 -26.00 -1.20
C PRO A 123 8.89 -26.83 0.10
N HIS A 124 9.09 -26.19 1.25
CA HIS A 124 9.06 -26.83 2.57
C HIS A 124 7.66 -26.79 3.22
N ARG A 125 6.74 -26.03 2.65
CA ARG A 125 5.38 -25.84 3.12
C ARG A 125 4.35 -25.98 1.99
N PRO A 126 4.08 -27.20 1.50
CA PRO A 126 3.14 -27.44 0.39
C PRO A 126 1.71 -26.97 0.67
N SER A 127 1.32 -26.87 1.93
CA SER A 127 -0.01 -26.40 2.36
C SER A 127 -0.11 -24.85 2.42
N LEU A 128 1.02 -24.14 2.42
CA LEU A 128 1.01 -22.67 2.44
C LEU A 128 0.59 -22.13 1.07
N ARG A 129 -0.33 -21.18 1.06
CA ARG A 129 -0.73 -20.45 -0.14
C ARG A 129 -0.20 -19.02 -0.06
N VAL A 130 0.48 -18.58 -1.11
CA VAL A 130 0.99 -17.20 -1.22
C VAL A 130 0.23 -16.51 -2.34
N VAL A 131 -0.35 -15.36 -2.03
CA VAL A 131 -1.06 -14.50 -2.99
C VAL A 131 -0.36 -13.15 -3.06
N LEU A 132 -0.03 -12.71 -4.25
CA LEU A 132 0.56 -11.40 -4.49
C LEU A 132 -0.49 -10.48 -5.09
N MET A 133 -0.65 -9.29 -4.53
CA MET A 133 -1.60 -8.29 -5.04
C MET A 133 -0.86 -7.05 -5.52
N SER A 134 -1.29 -6.53 -6.65
CA SER A 134 -0.68 -5.36 -7.28
C SER A 134 -1.72 -4.55 -8.04
N ALA A 135 -1.55 -3.24 -8.08
CA ALA A 135 -2.34 -2.33 -8.89
C ALA A 135 -1.86 -2.30 -10.34
N THR A 136 -0.55 -2.28 -10.54
CA THR A 136 0.10 -2.25 -11.85
C THR A 136 0.97 -3.48 -12.01
N LEU A 137 0.97 -4.14 -13.17
CA LEU A 137 1.55 -5.47 -13.25
C LEU A 137 2.64 -5.60 -14.31
N ASN A 138 3.80 -6.06 -13.82
CA ASN A 138 4.58 -7.04 -14.56
C ASN A 138 4.21 -8.45 -14.05
N ALA A 139 2.98 -8.89 -14.27
CA ALA A 139 2.45 -10.16 -13.78
C ALA A 139 3.28 -11.35 -14.28
N SER A 140 3.81 -11.27 -15.50
CA SER A 140 4.63 -12.31 -16.10
C SER A 140 5.94 -12.54 -15.34
N ALA A 141 6.59 -11.47 -14.88
CA ALA A 141 7.82 -11.58 -14.09
C ALA A 141 7.56 -12.25 -12.74
N PHE A 142 6.50 -11.86 -12.03
CA PHE A 142 6.13 -12.50 -10.76
C PHE A 142 5.69 -13.96 -10.95
N SER A 143 4.91 -14.25 -11.99
CA SER A 143 4.54 -15.63 -12.32
C SER A 143 5.77 -16.50 -12.58
N ALA A 144 6.71 -16.04 -13.40
CA ALA A 144 7.95 -16.75 -13.66
C ALA A 144 8.80 -16.94 -12.38
N TYR A 145 8.90 -15.90 -11.56
CA TYR A 145 9.66 -15.95 -10.30
C TYR A 145 9.10 -16.99 -9.32
N PHE A 146 7.78 -17.17 -9.27
CA PHE A 146 7.10 -18.20 -8.48
C PHE A 146 6.73 -19.44 -9.29
N LYS A 147 7.58 -19.86 -10.23
CA LYS A 147 7.50 -21.13 -10.98
C LYS A 147 6.19 -21.32 -11.74
N GLY A 148 5.69 -20.28 -12.38
CA GLY A 148 4.46 -20.33 -13.17
C GLY A 148 3.19 -20.17 -12.33
N ALA A 149 3.27 -19.37 -11.25
CA ALA A 149 2.08 -19.06 -10.46
C ALA A 149 0.95 -18.49 -11.34
N ALA A 150 -0.28 -18.93 -11.06
CA ALA A 150 -1.46 -18.48 -11.80
C ALA A 150 -1.67 -16.97 -11.62
N VAL A 151 -2.11 -16.32 -12.68
CA VAL A 151 -2.41 -14.89 -12.69
C VAL A 151 -3.91 -14.69 -12.88
N ALA A 152 -4.53 -13.98 -11.95
CA ALA A 152 -5.91 -13.53 -12.06
C ALA A 152 -5.93 -12.01 -12.25
N GLN A 153 -6.62 -11.56 -13.29
CA GLN A 153 -6.83 -10.13 -13.52
C GLN A 153 -8.25 -9.75 -13.09
N ILE A 154 -8.36 -8.80 -12.19
CA ILE A 154 -9.64 -8.30 -11.71
C ILE A 154 -9.83 -6.93 -12.37
N PRO A 155 -10.81 -6.77 -13.27
CA PRO A 155 -11.14 -5.46 -13.82
C PRO A 155 -11.65 -4.57 -12.68
N GLY A 156 -11.08 -3.37 -12.56
CA GLY A 156 -11.52 -2.39 -11.57
C GLY A 156 -12.70 -1.59 -12.11
N PHE A 157 -13.59 -1.19 -11.21
CA PHE A 157 -14.55 -0.12 -11.50
C PHE A 157 -13.87 1.18 -11.12
N THR A 158 -13.20 1.81 -12.10
CA THR A 158 -12.53 3.09 -11.89
C THR A 158 -13.47 4.23 -12.22
N PHE A 159 -13.55 5.19 -11.31
CA PHE A 159 -14.18 6.46 -11.63
C PHE A 159 -13.23 7.32 -12.47
N PRO A 160 -13.75 8.15 -13.39
CA PRO A 160 -12.91 9.08 -14.12
C PRO A 160 -12.19 10.01 -13.13
N VAL A 161 -10.88 10.10 -13.24
CA VAL A 161 -10.05 10.99 -12.44
C VAL A 161 -9.62 12.14 -13.34
N GLN A 162 -9.93 13.37 -12.93
CA GLN A 162 -9.42 14.57 -13.56
C GLN A 162 -8.15 14.99 -12.83
N GLU A 163 -7.04 15.02 -13.55
CA GLU A 163 -5.76 15.45 -13.00
C GLU A 163 -5.68 16.98 -13.05
N HIS A 164 -5.30 17.60 -11.93
CA HIS A 164 -5.02 19.02 -11.82
C HIS A 164 -3.59 19.20 -11.32
N TYR A 165 -2.83 19.95 -12.07
CA TYR A 165 -1.47 20.32 -11.71
C TYR A 165 -1.46 21.59 -10.86
N LEU A 166 -0.29 21.95 -10.32
CA LEU A 166 -0.16 23.12 -9.46
C LEU A 166 -0.63 24.40 -10.15
N GLU A 167 -0.32 24.53 -11.42
CA GLU A 167 -0.71 25.65 -12.26
C GLU A 167 -2.24 25.81 -12.33
N ASP A 168 -2.95 24.69 -12.55
CA ASP A 168 -4.42 24.66 -12.59
C ASP A 168 -5.01 25.10 -11.24
N ILE A 169 -4.40 24.63 -10.15
CA ILE A 169 -4.83 24.94 -8.78
C ILE A 169 -4.63 26.44 -8.50
N LEU A 170 -3.47 26.99 -8.87
CA LEU A 170 -3.19 28.41 -8.70
C LEU A 170 -4.19 29.27 -9.49
N GLN A 171 -4.51 28.88 -10.72
CA GLN A 171 -5.49 29.57 -11.55
C GLN A 171 -6.90 29.53 -10.92
N VAL A 172 -7.37 28.35 -10.52
CA VAL A 172 -8.73 28.19 -9.94
C VAL A 172 -8.86 28.91 -8.61
N THR A 173 -7.82 28.88 -7.77
CA THR A 173 -7.85 29.50 -6.45
C THR A 173 -7.46 30.98 -6.45
N SER A 174 -6.91 31.47 -7.56
CA SER A 174 -6.30 32.81 -7.65
C SER A 174 -5.27 33.05 -6.53
N TYR A 175 -4.61 31.97 -6.07
CA TYR A 175 -3.63 32.05 -4.99
C TYR A 175 -2.30 32.54 -5.53
N VAL A 176 -1.83 33.65 -4.96
CA VAL A 176 -0.48 34.16 -5.21
C VAL A 176 0.39 33.81 -3.99
N PRO A 177 1.46 33.03 -4.14
CA PRO A 177 2.35 32.71 -3.04
C PRO A 177 2.97 33.98 -2.44
N SER A 178 2.82 34.20 -1.14
CA SER A 178 3.44 35.37 -0.48
C SER A 178 4.96 35.19 -0.40
N GLY A 179 5.73 36.28 -0.57
CA GLY A 179 7.19 36.26 -0.52
C GLY A 179 7.79 35.73 0.81
N GLU A 180 7.00 35.62 1.88
CA GLU A 180 7.41 34.96 3.12
C GLU A 180 7.50 33.43 3.01
N TYR A 181 6.65 32.81 2.20
CA TYR A 181 6.72 31.37 1.93
C TYR A 181 7.96 31.02 1.10
N LEU A 182 8.33 31.88 0.17
CA LEU A 182 9.53 31.73 -0.66
C LEU A 182 10.80 31.82 0.16
N LYS A 183 10.86 32.71 1.16
CA LYS A 183 12.01 32.86 2.07
C LYS A 183 12.20 31.68 3.02
N ARG A 184 11.10 31.06 3.50
CA ARG A 184 11.17 29.87 4.36
C ARG A 184 11.65 28.61 3.65
N GLY A 185 11.51 28.55 2.33
CA GLY A 185 12.05 27.47 1.50
C GLY A 185 13.56 27.52 1.37
N SER A 186 14.14 28.73 1.27
CA SER A 186 15.59 28.93 1.13
C SER A 186 16.38 28.60 2.42
N ASP A 187 15.81 28.84 3.60
CA ASP A 187 16.46 28.56 4.89
C ASP A 187 16.50 27.05 5.26
N ARG A 188 15.73 26.22 4.56
CA ARG A 188 15.70 24.76 4.75
C ARG A 188 16.51 23.97 3.70
N ALA A 189 17.13 24.66 2.75
CA ALA A 189 17.87 24.07 1.64
C ALA A 189 19.20 23.38 2.01
N GLY A 190 19.48 23.18 3.29
CA GLY A 190 20.67 22.45 3.76
C GLY A 190 20.52 20.95 3.93
N ALA A 191 19.33 20.34 3.63
CA ALA A 191 19.05 18.96 4.04
C ALA A 191 18.52 18.00 2.95
N SER A 192 18.23 18.40 1.72
CA SER A 192 17.98 17.47 0.60
C SER A 192 17.85 18.20 -0.74
N GLU A 193 18.43 17.63 -1.78
CA GLU A 193 18.63 18.21 -3.11
C GLU A 193 17.40 18.39 -3.99
N ARG A 194 16.18 18.33 -3.46
CA ARG A 194 14.96 18.67 -4.21
C ARG A 194 13.95 19.32 -3.29
N THR A 195 14.05 20.62 -3.14
CA THR A 195 13.10 21.43 -2.39
C THR A 195 12.18 22.20 -3.32
N VAL A 196 11.00 22.52 -2.81
CA VAL A 196 9.97 23.39 -3.42
C VAL A 196 10.54 24.70 -3.99
N GLY A 197 11.76 25.09 -3.62
CA GLY A 197 12.51 26.23 -4.20
C GLY A 197 12.89 26.10 -5.67
N GLU A 198 12.83 24.88 -6.27
CA GLU A 198 12.98 24.73 -7.73
C GLU A 198 11.70 25.13 -8.48
N TYR A 199 10.56 25.14 -7.81
CA TYR A 199 9.28 25.54 -8.37
C TYR A 199 8.92 27.01 -8.09
N PHE A 200 9.56 27.62 -7.08
CA PHE A 200 9.33 29.00 -6.70
C PHE A 200 10.67 29.74 -6.63
N PRO A 201 10.92 30.63 -7.57
CA PRO A 201 12.18 31.37 -7.61
C PRO A 201 12.39 32.26 -6.38
N PRO A 202 13.63 32.39 -5.87
CA PRO A 202 13.90 33.03 -4.58
C PRO A 202 13.88 34.58 -4.56
N ASP A 203 13.57 35.21 -5.69
CA ASP A 203 13.51 36.66 -5.79
C ASP A 203 12.32 37.15 -6.67
N ALA A 204 11.96 38.42 -6.52
CA ALA A 204 10.84 39.03 -7.23
C ALA A 204 11.00 39.03 -8.78
N SER A 205 12.24 39.00 -9.29
CA SER A 205 12.49 38.96 -10.73
C SER A 205 12.21 37.56 -11.29
N SER A 206 12.48 36.55 -10.52
CA SER A 206 12.21 35.16 -10.85
C SER A 206 10.73 34.81 -10.66
N GLU A 207 10.04 35.44 -9.70
CA GLU A 207 8.58 35.36 -9.50
C GLU A 207 7.84 35.95 -10.72
N MET A 208 8.26 37.12 -11.21
CA MET A 208 7.71 37.72 -12.42
C MET A 208 7.93 36.81 -13.65
N LYS A 209 9.11 36.22 -13.78
CA LYS A 209 9.42 35.31 -14.89
C LYS A 209 8.57 34.03 -14.84
N PHE A 210 8.30 33.51 -13.64
CA PHE A 210 7.41 32.38 -13.43
C PHE A 210 5.95 32.73 -13.81
N LEU A 211 5.47 33.91 -13.40
CA LEU A 211 4.15 34.40 -13.75
C LEU A 211 4.01 34.67 -15.26
N GLU A 212 5.07 35.18 -15.90
CA GLU A 212 5.13 35.35 -17.36
C GLU A 212 5.07 33.99 -18.10
N ASP A 213 5.78 32.96 -17.60
CA ASP A 213 5.75 31.62 -18.18
C ASP A 213 4.36 31.00 -18.04
N LEU A 214 3.68 31.14 -16.90
CA LEU A 214 2.31 30.74 -16.71
C LEU A 214 1.36 31.45 -17.70
N SER A 215 1.53 32.75 -17.86
CA SER A 215 0.74 33.53 -18.81
C SER A 215 0.96 33.08 -20.26
N GLN A 216 2.20 32.77 -20.65
CA GLN A 216 2.53 32.25 -21.99
C GLN A 216 1.92 30.86 -22.24
N ARG A 217 1.70 30.06 -21.20
CA ARG A 217 1.02 28.78 -21.29
C ARG A 217 -0.51 28.88 -21.26
N GLY A 218 -1.04 30.10 -21.25
CA GLY A 218 -2.49 30.36 -21.30
C GLY A 218 -3.19 30.35 -19.94
N TYR A 219 -2.43 30.38 -18.84
CA TYR A 219 -3.01 30.56 -17.52
C TYR A 219 -3.21 32.05 -17.23
N THR A 220 -4.36 32.40 -16.68
CA THR A 220 -4.65 33.78 -16.25
C THR A 220 -4.00 34.00 -14.87
N VAL A 221 -3.00 34.86 -14.80
CA VAL A 221 -2.25 35.21 -13.58
C VAL A 221 -2.74 36.54 -13.03
#